data_e98b3e2811c64a5263c4f4692cb7d235
#
_entry.id   e98b3e2811c64a5263c4f4692cb7d235
#
_cell.length_a   1.000
_cell.length_b   1.000
_cell.length_c   1.000
_cell.angle_alpha   90.00
_cell.angle_beta   90.00
_cell.angle_gamma   90.00
#
_symmetry.space_group_name_H-M   'P 1'
#
loop_
_entity.id
_entity.type
_entity.pdbx_description
1 polymer ?
#
loop_
_entity_poly.entity_id
_entity_poly.type
_entity_poly.pdbx_seq_one_letter_code
_entity_poly.pdbx_strand_id
1 'polypeptide(L)'
;MDRRRFLTLASLATMAGFASLACNTKPGFVEDLLRRRFTELGPADLDRILRGLEEEYREKYHRAVSVSAAPALDDVEFGYGLDLSRCVGCRRCTYACVHENNQSRDPQIHWIQVLEMKEEAGLHLVEADQYYDPPLVPEEGFFYIPIACQQCRNPACVRSCPVKATWQEPDGIVVIDYDWCIGCRCCMAACPYGARHFNWAEPGLPPEELNPDTHYLGNRPRPSGVVEKCTFCIHRTRKGRYPACVEICPVGARKFGNLLDEESEIRYIMREKRIFVLKEELNTKPRFYYFYAT
;
A
#
# COMPACT_ATOMS: atom_id res chain seq x y z
N MET A 1 2.83 -3.04 25.64
CA MET A 1 2.26 -1.90 26.44
C MET A 1 0.98 -1.49 25.73
N ASP A 2 -0.15 -1.56 26.44
CA ASP A 2 -1.48 -1.37 25.84
C ASP A 2 -1.65 0.05 25.24
N ARG A 3 -2.16 0.15 24.02
CA ARG A 3 -2.44 1.42 23.29
C ARG A 3 -3.21 2.43 24.14
N ARG A 4 -4.15 1.98 24.95
CA ARG A 4 -4.98 2.85 25.82
C ARG A 4 -4.17 3.48 26.94
N ARG A 5 -3.19 2.79 27.51
CA ARG A 5 -2.31 3.33 28.56
C ARG A 5 -1.33 4.37 28.01
N PHE A 6 -0.88 4.22 26.77
CA PHE A 6 0.00 5.21 26.14
C PHE A 6 -0.73 6.53 25.88
N LEU A 7 -1.96 6.49 25.39
CA LEU A 7 -2.77 7.70 25.13
C LEU A 7 -3.18 8.42 26.42
N THR A 8 -3.49 7.71 27.51
CA THR A 8 -3.83 8.32 28.81
C THR A 8 -2.62 8.94 29.51
N LEU A 9 -1.44 8.36 29.39
CA LEU A 9 -0.21 8.94 29.95
C LEU A 9 0.28 10.15 29.14
N ALA A 10 0.09 10.14 27.83
CA ALA A 10 0.43 11.26 26.96
C ALA A 10 -0.48 12.48 27.20
N SER A 11 -1.78 12.27 27.46
CA SER A 11 -2.74 13.37 27.69
C SER A 11 -2.60 14.08 29.05
N LEU A 12 -2.10 13.41 30.07
CA LEU A 12 -1.90 14.00 31.40
C LEU A 12 -0.57 14.78 31.54
N ALA A 13 0.44 14.43 30.74
CA ALA A 13 1.75 15.09 30.78
C ALA A 13 1.82 16.37 29.89
N THR A 14 0.87 16.56 28.98
CA THR A 14 0.95 17.64 27.97
C THR A 14 0.20 18.92 28.30
N MET A 15 -0.67 18.95 29.29
CA MET A 15 -1.44 20.17 29.58
C MET A 15 -0.77 21.18 30.51
N ALA A 16 0.27 20.81 31.26
CA ALA A 16 0.88 21.72 32.23
C ALA A 16 2.25 22.32 31.85
N GLY A 17 2.90 21.85 30.79
CA GLY A 17 4.30 22.20 30.47
C GLY A 17 4.56 22.84 29.10
N PHE A 18 3.62 22.82 28.19
CA PHE A 18 3.89 23.21 26.79
C PHE A 18 3.54 24.66 26.42
N ALA A 19 2.83 25.40 27.25
CA ALA A 19 2.40 26.76 26.90
C ALA A 19 3.54 27.81 26.93
N SER A 20 4.67 27.53 27.56
CA SER A 20 5.79 28.47 27.69
C SER A 20 7.04 28.15 26.86
N LEU A 21 7.12 26.99 26.21
CA LEU A 21 8.28 26.61 25.39
C LEU A 21 8.07 26.75 23.88
N ALA A 22 6.86 27.04 23.41
CA ALA A 22 6.51 27.03 22.00
C ALA A 22 7.04 28.22 21.18
N CYS A 23 7.53 29.28 21.81
CA CYS A 23 7.93 30.51 21.11
C CYS A 23 9.41 30.62 20.74
N ASN A 24 10.29 29.67 21.13
CA ASN A 24 11.73 29.85 20.91
C ASN A 24 12.51 28.57 20.53
N THR A 25 11.85 27.50 20.10
CA THR A 25 12.55 26.29 19.67
C THR A 25 12.91 26.34 18.19
N LYS A 26 14.20 26.14 17.88
CA LYS A 26 14.68 26.01 16.49
C LYS A 26 13.91 24.89 15.79
N PRO A 27 13.54 25.07 14.49
CA PRO A 27 12.97 23.98 13.70
C PRO A 27 13.87 22.75 13.78
N GLY A 28 13.32 21.60 14.19
CA GLY A 28 14.08 20.35 14.37
C GLY A 28 14.37 19.95 15.82
N PHE A 29 14.25 20.85 16.81
CA PHE A 29 14.53 20.52 18.22
C PHE A 29 13.60 19.42 18.77
N VAL A 30 12.31 19.50 18.46
CA VAL A 30 11.34 18.49 18.89
C VAL A 30 11.61 17.16 18.18
N GLU A 31 12.00 17.22 16.91
CA GLU A 31 12.33 16.05 16.10
C GLU A 31 13.62 15.37 16.60
N ASP A 32 14.64 16.16 16.97
CA ASP A 32 15.89 15.66 17.55
C ASP A 32 15.66 15.09 18.97
N LEU A 33 14.81 15.75 19.77
CA LEU A 33 14.45 15.26 21.11
C LEU A 33 13.67 13.92 21.04
N LEU A 34 12.78 13.79 20.06
CA LEU A 34 12.04 12.55 19.83
C LEU A 34 12.99 11.45 19.32
N ARG A 35 13.88 11.74 18.38
CA ARG A 35 14.90 10.80 17.88
C ARG A 35 15.81 10.26 18.99
N ARG A 36 16.24 11.10 19.92
CA ARG A 36 17.10 10.69 21.05
C ARG A 36 16.38 9.77 22.06
N ARG A 37 15.05 9.70 22.03
CA ARG A 37 14.27 8.80 22.90
C ARG A 37 13.90 7.47 22.25
N PHE A 38 14.10 7.33 20.95
CA PHE A 38 13.91 6.07 20.25
C PHE A 38 15.24 5.33 20.16
N THR A 39 15.35 4.24 20.88
CA THR A 39 16.46 3.29 20.68
C THR A 39 16.27 2.64 19.33
N GLU A 40 17.26 2.68 18.46
CA GLU A 40 17.23 1.91 17.21
C GLU A 40 17.09 0.43 17.57
N LEU A 41 16.18 -0.27 16.89
CA LEU A 41 15.98 -1.69 17.07
C LEU A 41 17.21 -2.43 16.56
N GLY A 42 17.87 -3.16 17.45
CA GLY A 42 18.92 -4.09 17.05
C GLY A 42 18.32 -5.34 16.38
N PRO A 43 19.17 -6.13 15.66
CA PRO A 43 18.70 -7.36 15.03
C PRO A 43 17.99 -8.33 16.00
N ALA A 44 18.48 -8.43 17.25
CA ALA A 44 17.86 -9.29 18.27
C ALA A 44 16.47 -8.79 18.72
N ASP A 45 16.25 -7.48 18.72
CA ASP A 45 14.93 -6.90 19.03
C ASP A 45 13.94 -7.14 17.90
N LEU A 46 14.41 -6.98 16.66
CA LEU A 46 13.62 -7.30 15.47
C LEU A 46 13.19 -8.77 15.48
N ASP A 47 14.13 -9.70 15.69
CA ASP A 47 13.84 -11.14 15.77
C ASP A 47 12.83 -11.48 16.86
N ARG A 48 12.88 -10.77 17.99
CA ARG A 48 11.91 -10.95 19.09
C ARG A 48 10.51 -10.49 18.67
N ILE A 49 10.41 -9.35 17.97
CA ILE A 49 9.15 -8.82 17.47
C ILE A 49 8.55 -9.78 16.45
N LEU A 50 9.34 -10.24 15.48
CA LEU A 50 8.86 -11.15 14.43
C LEU A 50 8.36 -12.47 15.03
N ARG A 51 9.11 -13.08 15.95
CA ARG A 51 8.65 -14.31 16.65
C ARG A 51 7.39 -14.08 17.47
N GLY A 52 7.27 -12.92 18.12
CA GLY A 52 6.04 -12.58 18.85
C GLY A 52 4.81 -12.50 17.94
N LEU A 53 4.96 -11.91 16.74
CA LEU A 53 3.89 -11.87 15.74
C LEU A 53 3.55 -13.26 15.20
N GLU A 54 4.56 -14.11 14.93
CA GLU A 54 4.35 -15.48 14.46
C GLU A 54 3.58 -16.32 15.48
N GLU A 55 3.88 -16.15 16.78
CA GLU A 55 3.14 -16.81 17.85
C GLU A 55 1.70 -16.30 17.96
N GLU A 56 1.51 -14.97 17.96
CA GLU A 56 0.17 -14.35 17.96
C GLU A 56 -0.69 -14.88 16.81
N TYR A 57 -0.14 -14.95 15.59
CA TYR A 57 -0.88 -15.44 14.43
C TYR A 57 -1.12 -16.94 14.50
N ARG A 58 -0.21 -17.73 15.06
CA ARG A 58 -0.41 -19.16 15.29
C ARG A 58 -1.57 -19.40 16.25
N GLU A 59 -1.64 -18.64 17.34
CA GLU A 59 -2.74 -18.73 18.29
C GLU A 59 -4.07 -18.29 17.69
N LYS A 60 -4.06 -17.15 16.97
CA LYS A 60 -5.28 -16.54 16.41
C LYS A 60 -5.87 -17.35 15.26
N TYR A 61 -5.05 -17.85 14.36
CA TYR A 61 -5.49 -18.49 13.11
C TYR A 61 -5.30 -20.02 13.11
N HIS A 62 -4.71 -20.59 14.18
CA HIS A 62 -4.38 -22.01 14.28
C HIS A 62 -3.54 -22.53 13.10
N ARG A 63 -2.69 -21.65 12.55
CA ARG A 63 -1.79 -21.93 11.42
C ARG A 63 -0.41 -21.33 11.67
N ALA A 64 0.61 -22.03 11.20
CA ALA A 64 1.95 -21.48 11.18
C ALA A 64 2.04 -20.36 10.13
N VAL A 65 2.48 -19.17 10.56
CA VAL A 65 2.74 -18.01 9.71
C VAL A 65 4.17 -17.60 9.91
N SER A 66 4.89 -17.32 8.83
CA SER A 66 6.23 -16.73 8.89
C SER A 66 6.17 -15.23 8.62
N VAL A 67 6.87 -14.44 9.41
CA VAL A 67 6.93 -12.98 9.23
C VAL A 67 8.37 -12.57 8.92
N SER A 68 8.62 -12.20 7.68
CA SER A 68 9.93 -11.68 7.25
C SER A 68 10.01 -10.16 7.44
N ALA A 69 11.23 -9.64 7.57
CA ALA A 69 11.53 -8.21 7.54
C ALA A 69 12.64 -7.92 6.51
N ALA A 70 12.56 -8.57 5.34
CA ALA A 70 13.55 -8.37 4.28
C ALA A 70 13.67 -6.87 3.95
N PRO A 71 14.89 -6.30 3.96
CA PRO A 71 15.11 -4.88 3.70
C PRO A 71 14.73 -4.52 2.26
N ALA A 72 14.61 -3.22 2.01
CA ALA A 72 14.49 -2.70 0.65
C ALA A 72 15.71 -3.11 -0.19
N LEU A 73 15.50 -3.30 -1.49
CA LEU A 73 16.58 -3.62 -2.41
C LEU A 73 17.36 -2.37 -2.78
N ASP A 74 18.67 -2.47 -2.82
CA ASP A 74 19.55 -1.43 -3.32
C ASP A 74 19.48 -1.36 -4.86
N ASP A 75 19.67 -0.18 -5.42
CA ASP A 75 19.67 0.07 -6.87
C ASP A 75 18.39 -0.38 -7.60
N VAL A 76 17.27 -0.38 -6.88
CA VAL A 76 15.95 -0.71 -7.42
C VAL A 76 14.96 0.42 -7.12
N GLU A 77 14.21 0.83 -8.12
CA GLU A 77 13.01 1.63 -7.97
C GLU A 77 11.86 0.96 -8.72
N PHE A 78 10.91 0.42 -8.02
CA PHE A 78 9.81 -0.29 -8.65
C PHE A 78 8.82 0.65 -9.33
N GLY A 79 8.43 0.28 -10.55
CA GLY A 79 7.38 0.90 -11.33
C GLY A 79 6.36 -0.10 -11.85
N TYR A 80 5.19 0.39 -12.17
CA TYR A 80 4.05 -0.40 -12.63
C TYR A 80 3.48 0.17 -13.92
N GLY A 81 3.17 -0.68 -14.88
CA GLY A 81 2.52 -0.34 -16.13
C GLY A 81 1.17 -1.04 -16.28
N LEU A 82 0.20 -0.38 -16.87
CA LEU A 82 -1.09 -0.95 -17.21
C LEU A 82 -1.48 -0.61 -18.65
N ASP A 83 -1.59 -1.64 -19.46
CA ASP A 83 -2.11 -1.55 -20.82
C ASP A 83 -3.62 -1.56 -20.79
N LEU A 84 -4.23 -0.40 -21.03
CA LEU A 84 -5.69 -0.25 -21.02
C LEU A 84 -6.33 -0.91 -22.23
N SER A 85 -5.63 -1.04 -23.35
CA SER A 85 -6.16 -1.71 -24.56
C SER A 85 -6.32 -3.23 -24.37
N ARG A 86 -5.63 -3.80 -23.40
CA ARG A 86 -5.70 -5.23 -23.06
C ARG A 86 -6.58 -5.54 -21.85
N CYS A 87 -6.88 -4.57 -21.02
CA CYS A 87 -7.64 -4.82 -19.78
C CYS A 87 -9.09 -5.13 -20.10
N VAL A 88 -9.54 -6.33 -19.79
CA VAL A 88 -10.91 -6.81 -20.02
C VAL A 88 -11.81 -6.72 -18.77
N GLY A 89 -11.42 -6.02 -17.73
CA GLY A 89 -12.25 -5.83 -16.54
C GLY A 89 -12.53 -7.05 -15.66
N CYS A 90 -11.89 -8.17 -15.87
CA CYS A 90 -12.23 -9.48 -15.24
C CYS A 90 -11.98 -9.58 -13.72
N ARG A 91 -11.45 -8.57 -13.06
CA ARG A 91 -11.16 -8.49 -11.61
C ARG A 91 -10.30 -9.60 -11.02
N ARG A 92 -9.72 -10.52 -11.80
CA ARG A 92 -8.82 -11.56 -11.28
C ARG A 92 -7.66 -10.98 -10.48
N CYS A 93 -7.15 -9.82 -10.90
CA CYS A 93 -6.10 -9.09 -10.18
C CYS A 93 -6.55 -8.61 -8.80
N THR A 94 -7.81 -8.22 -8.63
CA THR A 94 -8.40 -7.82 -7.33
C THR A 94 -8.46 -9.02 -6.41
N TYR A 95 -9.02 -10.13 -6.84
CA TYR A 95 -9.13 -11.34 -6.04
C TYR A 95 -7.78 -11.94 -5.67
N ALA A 96 -6.85 -12.00 -6.62
CA ALA A 96 -5.48 -12.44 -6.32
C ALA A 96 -4.79 -11.51 -5.31
N CYS A 97 -5.03 -10.20 -5.38
CA CYS A 97 -4.49 -9.25 -4.41
C CYS A 97 -5.08 -9.46 -3.02
N VAL A 98 -6.38 -9.76 -2.92
CA VAL A 98 -7.08 -10.06 -1.66
C VAL A 98 -6.46 -11.28 -0.98
N HIS A 99 -6.29 -12.38 -1.71
CA HIS A 99 -5.71 -13.62 -1.19
C HIS A 99 -4.23 -13.44 -0.82
N GLU A 100 -3.43 -12.92 -1.73
CA GLU A 100 -1.98 -12.77 -1.53
C GLU A 100 -1.64 -11.87 -0.36
N ASN A 101 -2.43 -10.83 -0.14
CA ASN A 101 -2.12 -9.80 0.85
C ASN A 101 -2.98 -9.87 2.10
N ASN A 102 -3.60 -11.00 2.39
CA ASN A 102 -4.39 -11.19 3.61
C ASN A 102 -5.38 -10.05 3.88
N GLN A 103 -6.05 -9.52 2.83
CA GLN A 103 -7.03 -8.46 3.00
C GLN A 103 -8.31 -9.01 3.64
N SER A 104 -9.05 -8.19 4.36
CA SER A 104 -10.31 -8.60 4.99
C SER A 104 -11.34 -9.08 3.95
N ARG A 105 -12.03 -10.20 4.26
CA ARG A 105 -13.18 -10.71 3.51
C ARG A 105 -14.49 -10.16 4.04
N ASP A 106 -14.51 -9.83 5.33
CA ASP A 106 -15.67 -9.22 6.00
C ASP A 106 -15.19 -8.30 7.14
N PRO A 107 -15.44 -6.98 7.09
CA PRO A 107 -15.90 -6.25 5.90
C PRO A 107 -14.89 -6.34 4.75
N GLN A 108 -15.40 -6.33 3.54
CA GLN A 108 -14.58 -6.52 2.34
C GLN A 108 -13.66 -5.32 2.08
N ILE A 109 -12.35 -5.59 1.89
CA ILE A 109 -11.36 -4.57 1.53
C ILE A 109 -10.68 -4.98 0.24
N HIS A 110 -10.66 -4.06 -0.74
CA HIS A 110 -9.99 -4.27 -2.03
C HIS A 110 -8.96 -3.15 -2.27
N TRP A 111 -7.67 -3.50 -2.33
CA TRP A 111 -6.62 -2.54 -2.68
C TRP A 111 -6.58 -2.16 -4.15
N ILE A 112 -7.19 -2.98 -5.00
CA ILE A 112 -7.35 -2.73 -6.42
C ILE A 112 -8.84 -2.58 -6.70
N GLN A 113 -9.23 -1.41 -7.18
CA GLN A 113 -10.56 -1.13 -7.70
C GLN A 113 -10.48 -1.14 -9.22
N VAL A 114 -11.31 -1.90 -9.89
CA VAL A 114 -11.43 -1.88 -11.34
C VAL A 114 -12.68 -1.11 -11.69
N LEU A 115 -12.51 -0.03 -12.42
CA LEU A 115 -13.58 0.87 -12.83
C LEU A 115 -13.92 0.60 -14.29
N GLU A 116 -15.21 0.53 -14.60
CA GLU A 116 -15.76 0.46 -15.95
C GLU A 116 -16.18 1.84 -16.41
N MET A 117 -15.84 2.20 -17.63
CA MET A 117 -16.17 3.49 -18.23
C MET A 117 -16.58 3.31 -19.68
N LYS A 118 -17.48 4.17 -20.14
CA LYS A 118 -17.89 4.24 -21.55
C LYS A 118 -16.78 4.85 -22.39
N GLU A 119 -16.49 4.26 -23.54
CA GLU A 119 -15.47 4.79 -24.47
C GLU A 119 -15.78 6.20 -24.93
N GLU A 120 -17.06 6.51 -25.20
CA GLU A 120 -17.53 7.83 -25.65
C GLU A 120 -17.28 8.94 -24.62
N ALA A 121 -17.34 8.61 -23.31
CA ALA A 121 -17.13 9.57 -22.22
C ALA A 121 -15.64 9.81 -21.93
N GLY A 122 -14.75 8.95 -22.43
CA GLY A 122 -13.33 9.00 -22.11
C GLY A 122 -13.02 8.71 -20.64
N LEU A 123 -11.92 9.24 -20.14
CA LEU A 123 -11.47 8.99 -18.76
C LEU A 123 -12.26 9.87 -17.77
N HIS A 124 -13.33 9.33 -17.20
CA HIS A 124 -14.23 10.02 -16.28
C HIS A 124 -14.39 9.27 -14.95
N LEU A 125 -13.39 9.34 -14.08
CA LEU A 125 -13.29 8.53 -12.84
C LEU A 125 -14.45 8.74 -11.86
N VAL A 126 -15.13 9.88 -11.89
CA VAL A 126 -16.23 10.21 -10.96
C VAL A 126 -17.51 9.45 -11.31
N GLU A 127 -17.75 9.21 -12.62
CA GLU A 127 -18.93 8.52 -13.13
C GLU A 127 -18.68 7.04 -13.43
N ALA A 128 -17.47 6.57 -13.16
CA ALA A 128 -17.07 5.19 -13.44
C ALA A 128 -17.79 4.20 -12.52
N ASP A 129 -18.24 3.09 -13.09
CA ASP A 129 -18.86 2.01 -12.31
C ASP A 129 -17.81 1.05 -11.77
N GLN A 130 -17.83 0.81 -10.46
CA GLN A 130 -17.00 -0.20 -9.81
C GLN A 130 -17.77 -1.49 -9.48
N TYR A 131 -19.08 -1.53 -9.73
CA TYR A 131 -19.98 -2.64 -9.36
C TYR A 131 -20.47 -3.45 -10.56
N TYR A 132 -19.96 -3.18 -11.76
CA TYR A 132 -20.28 -3.95 -12.95
C TYR A 132 -20.09 -5.47 -12.74
N ASP A 133 -20.75 -6.29 -13.55
CA ASP A 133 -20.72 -7.75 -13.41
C ASP A 133 -19.51 -8.35 -14.16
N PRO A 134 -18.47 -8.87 -13.44
CA PRO A 134 -17.27 -9.41 -14.07
C PRO A 134 -17.48 -10.58 -15.04
N PRO A 135 -18.49 -11.48 -14.89
CA PRO A 135 -18.79 -12.51 -15.88
C PRO A 135 -19.23 -11.99 -17.25
N LEU A 136 -19.71 -10.76 -17.34
CA LEU A 136 -20.20 -10.17 -18.58
C LEU A 136 -19.15 -9.36 -19.37
N VAL A 137 -17.91 -9.29 -18.86
CA VAL A 137 -16.83 -8.49 -19.47
C VAL A 137 -15.98 -9.30 -20.47
N PRO A 138 -15.35 -8.65 -21.48
CA PRO A 138 -15.50 -7.22 -21.83
C PRO A 138 -16.84 -6.91 -22.48
N GLU A 139 -17.44 -5.78 -22.13
CA GLU A 139 -18.64 -5.26 -22.77
C GLU A 139 -18.26 -4.29 -23.90
N GLU A 140 -18.95 -4.37 -25.04
CA GLU A 140 -18.69 -3.50 -26.20
C GLU A 140 -19.01 -2.04 -25.89
N GLY A 141 -18.13 -1.11 -26.26
CA GLY A 141 -18.25 0.31 -25.95
C GLY A 141 -17.80 0.71 -24.56
N PHE A 142 -17.20 -0.25 -23.80
CA PHE A 142 -16.65 0.02 -22.48
C PHE A 142 -15.15 -0.31 -22.42
N PHE A 143 -14.44 0.41 -21.57
CA PHE A 143 -13.06 0.11 -21.20
C PHE A 143 -12.90 0.08 -19.68
N TYR A 144 -11.83 -0.54 -19.22
CA TYR A 144 -11.63 -0.82 -17.80
C TYR A 144 -10.31 -0.24 -17.30
N ILE A 145 -10.37 0.47 -16.17
CA ILE A 145 -9.18 1.03 -15.54
C ILE A 145 -9.03 0.53 -14.10
N PRO A 146 -8.12 -0.41 -13.85
CA PRO A 146 -7.74 -0.77 -12.51
C PRO A 146 -6.94 0.32 -11.82
N ILE A 147 -7.42 0.76 -10.65
CA ILE A 147 -6.76 1.75 -9.81
C ILE A 147 -6.31 1.10 -8.51
N ALA A 148 -5.08 1.38 -8.10
CA ALA A 148 -4.49 0.97 -6.85
C ALA A 148 -3.60 2.09 -6.30
N CYS A 149 -2.85 1.83 -5.22
CA CYS A 149 -1.85 2.79 -4.75
C CYS A 149 -0.83 3.09 -5.87
N GLN A 150 -0.69 4.36 -6.20
CA GLN A 150 0.18 4.84 -7.27
C GLN A 150 1.67 4.87 -6.90
N GLN A 151 2.02 4.49 -5.67
CA GLN A 151 3.40 4.47 -5.16
C GLN A 151 4.19 5.73 -5.54
N CYS A 152 3.61 6.89 -5.23
CA CYS A 152 4.09 8.20 -5.64
C CYS A 152 5.53 8.48 -5.18
N ARG A 153 6.35 9.14 -6.01
CA ARG A 153 7.66 9.67 -5.60
C ARG A 153 7.53 10.86 -4.64
N ASN A 154 6.42 11.61 -4.75
CA ASN A 154 6.10 12.72 -3.87
C ASN A 154 4.79 12.43 -3.10
N PRO A 155 4.81 11.49 -2.12
CA PRO A 155 3.61 10.95 -1.52
C PRO A 155 2.99 11.91 -0.51
N ALA A 156 1.86 12.54 -0.85
CA ALA A 156 1.11 13.42 0.05
C ALA A 156 0.68 12.69 1.33
N CYS A 157 0.35 11.41 1.21
CA CYS A 157 -0.05 10.57 2.33
C CYS A 157 1.06 10.33 3.37
N VAL A 158 2.33 10.35 2.97
CA VAL A 158 3.48 10.28 3.90
C VAL A 158 3.62 11.59 4.66
N ARG A 159 3.53 12.72 3.94
CA ARG A 159 3.64 14.03 4.57
C ARG A 159 2.52 14.33 5.56
N SER A 160 1.33 13.78 5.33
CA SER A 160 0.16 14.00 6.19
C SER A 160 0.13 13.13 7.45
N CYS A 161 1.06 12.17 7.61
CA CYS A 161 1.07 11.29 8.76
C CYS A 161 1.69 11.97 9.99
N PRO A 162 0.90 12.25 11.05
CA PRO A 162 1.40 13.00 12.22
C PRO A 162 2.41 12.19 13.05
N VAL A 163 2.32 10.88 13.01
CA VAL A 163 3.18 9.96 13.79
C VAL A 163 4.26 9.28 12.94
N LYS A 164 4.38 9.63 11.66
CA LYS A 164 5.36 9.04 10.73
C LYS A 164 5.25 7.51 10.57
N ALA A 165 4.07 6.94 10.81
CA ALA A 165 3.81 5.51 10.63
C ALA A 165 3.82 5.05 9.17
N THR A 166 3.95 5.95 8.21
CA THR A 166 4.07 5.65 6.79
C THR A 166 5.22 6.45 6.19
N TRP A 167 6.05 5.79 5.39
CA TRP A 167 7.20 6.39 4.74
C TRP A 167 7.46 5.72 3.39
N GLN A 168 8.45 6.19 2.67
CA GLN A 168 8.91 5.60 1.42
C GLN A 168 10.24 4.89 1.66
N GLU A 169 10.30 3.62 1.29
CA GLU A 169 11.51 2.80 1.33
C GLU A 169 12.47 3.17 0.17
N PRO A 170 13.77 2.80 0.25
CA PRO A 170 14.75 3.05 -0.82
C PRO A 170 14.35 2.47 -2.18
N ASP A 171 13.71 1.29 -2.23
CA ASP A 171 13.16 0.68 -3.44
C ASP A 171 11.90 1.39 -3.98
N GLY A 172 11.58 2.51 -3.36
CA GLY A 172 10.48 3.39 -3.74
C GLY A 172 9.12 2.98 -3.20
N ILE A 173 8.98 1.83 -2.56
CA ILE A 173 7.70 1.37 -2.03
C ILE A 173 7.29 2.23 -0.83
N VAL A 174 6.07 2.79 -0.88
CA VAL A 174 5.48 3.45 0.27
C VAL A 174 4.85 2.41 1.18
N VAL A 175 5.28 2.35 2.43
CA VAL A 175 4.86 1.37 3.43
C VAL A 175 4.09 2.00 4.57
N ILE A 176 3.49 1.16 5.42
CA ILE A 176 2.86 1.54 6.68
C ILE A 176 3.29 0.53 7.74
N ASP A 177 3.75 1.02 8.87
CA ASP A 177 3.86 0.23 10.08
C ASP A 177 2.51 0.20 10.79
N TYR A 178 1.89 -0.98 10.83
CA TYR A 178 0.56 -1.16 11.42
C TYR A 178 0.57 -1.04 12.95
N ASP A 179 1.69 -1.33 13.60
CA ASP A 179 1.82 -1.20 15.06
C ASP A 179 2.04 0.26 15.47
N TRP A 180 2.58 1.08 14.58
CA TRP A 180 2.78 2.51 14.78
C TRP A 180 1.59 3.36 14.31
N CYS A 181 0.72 2.82 13.46
CA CYS A 181 -0.44 3.52 12.91
C CYS A 181 -1.49 3.77 14.00
N ILE A 182 -1.81 5.04 14.27
CA ILE A 182 -2.85 5.44 15.23
C ILE A 182 -4.26 5.52 14.64
N GLY A 183 -4.43 5.23 13.34
CA GLY A 183 -5.74 5.22 12.68
C GLY A 183 -6.38 6.59 12.45
N CYS A 184 -5.63 7.69 12.48
CA CYS A 184 -6.18 9.05 12.31
C CYS A 184 -6.76 9.34 10.92
N ARG A 185 -6.48 8.50 9.92
CA ARG A 185 -6.96 8.58 8.51
C ARG A 185 -6.54 9.82 7.73
N CYS A 186 -5.67 10.69 8.26
CA CYS A 186 -5.15 11.85 7.52
C CYS A 186 -4.54 11.45 6.18
N CYS A 187 -3.87 10.30 6.12
CA CYS A 187 -3.28 9.78 4.90
C CYS A 187 -4.31 9.31 3.85
N MET A 188 -5.54 8.94 4.28
CA MET A 188 -6.66 8.64 3.37
C MET A 188 -7.18 9.93 2.73
N ALA A 189 -7.43 10.96 3.55
CA ALA A 189 -7.87 12.27 3.07
C ALA A 189 -6.84 12.92 2.12
N ALA A 190 -5.55 12.71 2.37
CA ALA A 190 -4.48 13.25 1.54
C ALA A 190 -4.22 12.46 0.25
N CYS A 191 -4.77 11.24 0.10
CA CYS A 191 -4.55 10.40 -1.08
C CYS A 191 -5.56 10.76 -2.18
N PRO A 192 -5.13 11.34 -3.32
CA PRO A 192 -6.08 11.75 -4.36
C PRO A 192 -6.65 10.55 -5.14
N TYR A 193 -6.11 9.35 -4.95
CA TYR A 193 -6.49 8.13 -5.67
C TYR A 193 -7.45 7.22 -4.90
N GLY A 194 -7.84 7.59 -3.67
CA GLY A 194 -8.67 6.73 -2.82
C GLY A 194 -8.02 5.40 -2.44
N ALA A 195 -6.70 5.26 -2.61
CA ALA A 195 -5.99 3.99 -2.54
C ALA A 195 -5.49 3.61 -1.14
N ARG A 196 -6.10 4.17 -0.11
CA ARG A 196 -5.86 3.82 1.30
C ARG A 196 -7.16 3.43 1.95
N HIS A 197 -7.17 2.28 2.59
CA HIS A 197 -8.35 1.66 3.17
C HIS A 197 -8.17 1.56 4.68
N PHE A 198 -9.28 1.70 5.42
CA PHE A 198 -9.25 1.66 6.88
C PHE A 198 -9.99 0.43 7.40
N ASN A 199 -9.38 -0.27 8.32
CA ASN A 199 -9.98 -1.42 8.99
C ASN A 199 -10.92 -0.92 10.11
N TRP A 200 -12.20 -0.71 9.77
CA TRP A 200 -13.23 -0.22 10.70
C TRP A 200 -13.63 -1.26 11.76
N ALA A 201 -13.54 -2.52 11.40
CA ALA A 201 -13.80 -3.65 12.25
C ALA A 201 -12.59 -4.59 12.27
N GLU A 202 -12.64 -5.63 13.08
CA GLU A 202 -11.64 -6.71 13.02
C GLU A 202 -11.74 -7.39 11.66
N PRO A 203 -10.63 -7.49 10.92
CA PRO A 203 -10.64 -8.10 9.59
C PRO A 203 -11.04 -9.58 9.63
N GLY A 204 -12.09 -9.92 8.90
CA GLY A 204 -12.49 -11.31 8.66
C GLY A 204 -11.52 -11.95 7.67
N LEU A 205 -10.66 -12.82 8.19
CA LEU A 205 -9.67 -13.57 7.42
C LEU A 205 -9.82 -15.07 7.75
N PRO A 206 -10.44 -15.85 6.84
CA PRO A 206 -10.60 -17.29 7.04
C PRO A 206 -9.21 -17.95 7.18
N PRO A 207 -9.01 -18.80 8.21
CA PRO A 207 -7.72 -19.44 8.43
C PRO A 207 -7.20 -20.23 7.23
N GLU A 208 -8.11 -20.90 6.49
CA GLU A 208 -7.80 -21.68 5.30
C GLU A 208 -7.30 -20.85 4.12
N GLU A 209 -7.69 -19.56 4.08
CA GLU A 209 -7.28 -18.62 3.03
C GLU A 209 -6.08 -17.75 3.42
N LEU A 210 -5.56 -17.93 4.62
CA LEU A 210 -4.41 -17.16 5.11
C LEU A 210 -3.16 -17.48 4.28
N ASN A 211 -2.56 -16.47 3.68
CA ASN A 211 -1.21 -16.57 3.12
C ASN A 211 -0.19 -16.60 4.26
N PRO A 212 0.52 -17.71 4.48
CA PRO A 212 1.44 -17.87 5.60
C PRO A 212 2.82 -17.20 5.37
N ASP A 213 3.17 -16.87 4.12
CA ASP A 213 4.43 -16.17 3.81
C ASP A 213 4.19 -14.66 3.88
N THR A 214 4.56 -14.06 4.99
CA THR A 214 4.24 -12.66 5.24
C THR A 214 5.49 -11.79 5.43
N HIS A 215 5.28 -10.48 5.32
CA HIS A 215 6.29 -9.47 5.57
C HIS A 215 5.75 -8.44 6.56
N TYR A 216 6.57 -8.01 7.50
CA TYR A 216 6.21 -7.07 8.57
C TYR A 216 5.54 -5.80 8.06
N LEU A 217 6.10 -5.16 7.03
CA LEU A 217 5.55 -3.94 6.38
C LEU A 217 4.59 -4.25 5.21
N GLY A 218 4.29 -5.52 4.95
CA GLY A 218 3.58 -5.96 3.75
C GLY A 218 2.21 -6.55 4.04
N ASN A 219 2.12 -7.85 3.82
CA ASN A 219 0.89 -8.62 3.78
C ASN A 219 0.53 -9.35 5.08
N ARG A 220 1.22 -9.08 6.21
CA ARG A 220 0.81 -9.65 7.48
C ARG A 220 -0.63 -9.28 7.83
N PRO A 221 -1.38 -10.11 8.56
CA PRO A 221 -2.72 -9.78 9.05
C PRO A 221 -2.72 -8.44 9.78
N ARG A 222 -3.71 -7.60 9.51
CA ARG A 222 -3.83 -6.25 10.12
C ARG A 222 -4.79 -6.31 11.30
N PRO A 223 -4.57 -5.51 12.35
CA PRO A 223 -5.56 -5.27 13.37
C PRO A 223 -6.63 -4.28 12.89
N SER A 224 -7.77 -4.23 13.57
CA SER A 224 -8.72 -3.12 13.41
C SER A 224 -8.09 -1.77 13.77
N GLY A 225 -8.62 -0.68 13.23
CA GLY A 225 -8.19 0.68 13.57
C GLY A 225 -6.90 1.14 12.88
N VAL A 226 -6.41 0.44 11.86
CA VAL A 226 -5.25 0.86 11.05
C VAL A 226 -5.62 1.09 9.60
N VAL A 227 -4.78 1.85 8.89
CA VAL A 227 -4.90 2.07 7.45
C VAL A 227 -4.02 1.07 6.71
N GLU A 228 -4.51 0.52 5.60
CA GLU A 228 -3.76 -0.37 4.72
C GLU A 228 -3.81 0.08 3.26
N LYS A 229 -2.93 -0.44 2.42
CA LYS A 229 -2.83 -0.14 0.99
C LYS A 229 -1.92 -1.12 0.26
N CYS A 230 -1.94 -1.12 -1.06
CA CYS A 230 -1.01 -1.88 -1.89
C CYS A 230 0.46 -1.54 -1.56
N THR A 231 1.27 -2.56 -1.35
CA THR A 231 2.71 -2.51 -1.07
C THR A 231 3.55 -3.13 -2.19
N PHE A 232 3.01 -3.26 -3.41
CA PHE A 232 3.63 -4.01 -4.51
C PHE A 232 4.01 -5.45 -4.16
N CYS A 233 3.30 -6.06 -3.17
CA CYS A 233 3.61 -7.40 -2.67
C CYS A 233 5.09 -7.54 -2.25
N ILE A 234 5.58 -6.69 -1.33
CA ILE A 234 7.00 -6.65 -0.93
C ILE A 234 7.57 -8.01 -0.52
N HIS A 235 6.75 -8.89 0.07
CA HIS A 235 7.11 -10.28 0.39
C HIS A 235 7.44 -11.12 -0.85
N ARG A 236 6.99 -10.70 -2.05
CA ARG A 236 7.28 -11.31 -3.34
C ARG A 236 8.38 -10.55 -4.09
N THR A 237 8.21 -9.25 -4.25
CA THR A 237 9.07 -8.43 -5.11
C THR A 237 10.50 -8.36 -4.58
N ARG A 238 10.70 -8.34 -3.27
CA ARG A 238 12.02 -8.43 -2.65
C ARG A 238 12.67 -9.83 -2.73
N LYS A 239 11.90 -10.83 -3.16
CA LYS A 239 12.38 -12.18 -3.51
C LYS A 239 12.50 -12.41 -5.02
N GLY A 240 12.45 -11.36 -5.83
CA GLY A 240 12.55 -11.43 -7.30
C GLY A 240 11.29 -11.97 -8.00
N ARG A 241 10.13 -12.01 -7.35
CA ARG A 241 8.87 -12.45 -7.94
C ARG A 241 7.98 -11.27 -8.30
N TYR A 242 7.16 -11.42 -9.33
CA TYR A 242 6.16 -10.40 -9.67
C TYR A 242 5.07 -10.27 -8.59
N PRO A 243 4.44 -9.07 -8.44
CA PRO A 243 3.21 -8.93 -7.68
C PRO A 243 2.13 -9.90 -8.16
N ALA A 244 1.32 -10.44 -7.24
CA ALA A 244 0.29 -11.44 -7.56
C ALA A 244 -0.69 -10.95 -8.65
N CYS A 245 -1.04 -9.66 -8.64
CA CYS A 245 -1.92 -9.07 -9.64
C CYS A 245 -1.31 -8.99 -11.05
N VAL A 246 0.01 -9.00 -11.18
CA VAL A 246 0.71 -9.08 -12.47
C VAL A 246 0.69 -10.52 -12.96
N GLU A 247 1.09 -11.45 -12.10
CA GLU A 247 1.21 -12.88 -12.41
C GLU A 247 -0.13 -13.50 -12.84
N ILE A 248 -1.24 -13.13 -12.20
CA ILE A 248 -2.57 -13.67 -12.49
C ILE A 248 -3.24 -13.07 -13.73
N CYS A 249 -2.71 -11.97 -14.30
CA CYS A 249 -3.38 -11.26 -15.38
C CYS A 249 -3.44 -12.10 -16.66
N PRO A 250 -4.61 -12.60 -17.10
CA PRO A 250 -4.71 -13.55 -18.20
C PRO A 250 -4.37 -12.96 -19.57
N VAL A 251 -4.50 -11.64 -19.68
CA VAL A 251 -4.25 -10.89 -20.94
C VAL A 251 -2.93 -10.14 -20.93
N GLY A 252 -2.12 -10.26 -19.87
CA GLY A 252 -0.84 -9.59 -19.74
C GLY A 252 -0.91 -8.06 -19.77
N ALA A 253 -2.06 -7.49 -19.37
CA ALA A 253 -2.25 -6.03 -19.32
C ALA A 253 -1.37 -5.35 -18.26
N ARG A 254 -0.96 -6.09 -17.23
CA ARG A 254 -0.21 -5.56 -16.11
C ARG A 254 1.29 -5.82 -16.28
N LYS A 255 2.08 -4.78 -16.08
CA LYS A 255 3.53 -4.77 -16.23
C LYS A 255 4.18 -4.27 -14.95
N PHE A 256 5.35 -4.76 -14.64
CA PHE A 256 6.08 -4.39 -13.44
C PHE A 256 7.57 -4.55 -13.65
N GLY A 257 8.37 -3.66 -13.08
CA GLY A 257 9.83 -3.77 -13.21
C GLY A 257 10.57 -2.68 -12.45
N ASN A 258 11.91 -2.75 -12.58
CA ASN A 258 12.82 -1.76 -12.04
C ASN A 258 12.94 -0.56 -13.00
N LEU A 259 12.66 0.64 -12.52
CA LEU A 259 12.79 1.88 -13.30
C LEU A 259 14.24 2.33 -13.50
N LEU A 260 15.17 1.79 -12.70
CA LEU A 260 16.61 2.08 -12.83
C LEU A 260 17.31 1.16 -13.82
N ASP A 261 16.69 0.03 -14.17
CA ASP A 261 17.19 -0.91 -15.16
C ASP A 261 16.66 -0.54 -16.55
N GLU A 262 17.55 -0.10 -17.44
CA GLU A 262 17.19 0.34 -18.79
C GLU A 262 16.67 -0.78 -19.69
N GLU A 263 17.03 -2.04 -19.40
CA GLU A 263 16.57 -3.22 -20.12
C GLU A 263 15.23 -3.75 -19.62
N SER A 264 14.71 -3.19 -18.52
CA SER A 264 13.43 -3.63 -17.96
C SER A 264 12.24 -3.31 -18.88
N GLU A 265 11.22 -4.19 -18.89
CA GLU A 265 10.01 -4.01 -19.70
C GLU A 265 9.31 -2.66 -19.40
N ILE A 266 9.32 -2.21 -18.14
CA ILE A 266 8.70 -0.93 -17.78
C ILE A 266 9.43 0.26 -18.43
N ARG A 267 10.75 0.21 -18.53
CA ARG A 267 11.55 1.25 -19.20
C ARG A 267 11.30 1.24 -20.70
N TYR A 268 11.22 0.05 -21.31
CA TYR A 268 10.82 -0.08 -22.72
C TYR A 268 9.45 0.58 -22.97
N ILE A 269 8.45 0.32 -22.12
CA ILE A 269 7.13 0.92 -22.23
C ILE A 269 7.21 2.45 -22.13
N MET A 270 7.95 2.98 -21.18
CA MET A 270 8.12 4.42 -21.00
C MET A 270 8.80 5.11 -22.21
N ARG A 271 9.67 4.41 -22.93
CA ARG A 271 10.36 4.93 -24.10
C ARG A 271 9.53 4.82 -25.39
N GLU A 272 8.83 3.70 -25.57
CA GLU A 272 8.21 3.36 -26.84
C GLU A 272 6.69 3.60 -26.89
N LYS A 273 6.04 3.76 -25.73
CA LYS A 273 4.59 3.92 -25.66
C LYS A 273 4.18 5.30 -25.16
N ARG A 274 2.99 5.74 -25.55
CA ARG A 274 2.38 6.96 -24.99
C ARG A 274 1.83 6.63 -23.61
N ILE A 275 2.58 6.99 -22.60
CA ILE A 275 2.19 6.80 -21.21
C ILE A 275 1.50 8.04 -20.67
N PHE A 276 0.62 7.86 -19.68
CA PHE A 276 0.09 8.92 -18.86
C PHE A 276 -0.02 8.45 -17.39
N VAL A 277 -0.15 9.41 -16.49
CA VAL A 277 -0.38 9.17 -15.06
C VAL A 277 -1.68 9.83 -14.63
N LEU A 278 -2.33 9.28 -13.63
CA LEU A 278 -3.56 9.88 -13.10
C LEU A 278 -3.23 11.12 -12.27
N LYS A 279 -4.05 12.18 -12.45
CA LYS A 279 -4.00 13.42 -11.65
C LYS A 279 -2.59 14.03 -11.62
N GLU A 280 -1.98 14.18 -12.79
CA GLU A 280 -0.63 14.72 -12.95
C GLU A 280 -0.51 16.13 -12.36
N GLU A 281 -1.57 16.92 -12.45
CA GLU A 281 -1.68 18.30 -11.93
C GLU A 281 -1.45 18.40 -10.42
N LEU A 282 -1.60 17.31 -9.67
CA LEU A 282 -1.37 17.27 -8.21
C LEU A 282 0.09 17.06 -7.83
N ASN A 283 0.99 16.88 -8.80
CA ASN A 283 2.44 16.73 -8.60
C ASN A 283 2.85 15.66 -7.57
N THR A 284 2.06 14.60 -7.48
CA THR A 284 2.39 13.46 -6.60
C THR A 284 3.43 12.54 -7.21
N LYS A 285 3.71 12.69 -8.51
CA LYS A 285 4.67 11.91 -9.31
C LYS A 285 4.44 10.40 -9.17
N PRO A 286 3.32 9.88 -9.70
CA PRO A 286 3.01 8.44 -9.68
C PRO A 286 4.11 7.61 -10.35
N ARG A 287 4.29 6.38 -9.85
CA ARG A 287 5.09 5.33 -10.51
C ARG A 287 4.21 4.22 -11.07
N PHE A 288 2.95 4.53 -11.30
CA PHE A 288 1.98 3.71 -11.98
C PHE A 288 1.61 4.39 -13.30
N TYR A 289 2.00 3.77 -14.39
CA TYR A 289 1.89 4.32 -15.75
C TYR A 289 0.79 3.60 -16.50
N TYR A 290 -0.13 4.36 -17.06
CA TYR A 290 -1.17 3.86 -17.94
C TYR A 290 -0.79 4.10 -19.38
N PHE A 291 -1.09 3.16 -20.28
CA PHE A 291 -0.78 3.27 -21.70
C PHE A 291 -1.73 2.43 -22.54
N TYR A 292 -1.68 2.65 -23.84
CA TYR A 292 -2.31 1.82 -24.86
C TYR A 292 -1.20 1.17 -25.70
N ALA A 293 -1.37 -0.11 -26.06
CA ALA A 293 -0.37 -0.87 -26.80
C ALA A 293 -0.27 -0.47 -28.27
N THR A 294 -1.23 0.31 -28.77
CA THR A 294 -1.29 0.80 -30.17
C THR A 294 -0.27 1.89 -30.45
#